data_2e59d44c28a82a9425bbea9c940524e2
#
_entry.id   2e59d44c28a82a9425bbea9c940524e2
#
_cell.length_a   1.000
_cell.length_b   1.000
_cell.length_c   1.000
_cell.angle_alpha   90.00
_cell.angle_beta   90.00
_cell.angle_gamma   90.00
#
_symmetry.space_group_name_H-M   'P 1'
#
loop_
_entity.id
_entity.type
_entity.pdbx_description
1 polymer ?
#
loop_
_entity_poly.entity_id
_entity_poly.type
_entity_poly.pdbx_seq_one_letter_code
_entity_poly.pdbx_strand_id
1 'polypeptide(L)'
;MIIRENIIDIEEQELSDILEREDLHYKPEELIFFDLEHYVYKKPKCVGVFGACVFDEKDKNLHVTQYMIEGKNDVVDILVLAKKYFINMKEHGKKVIVTFSGNNDFTVINYLFNKYGIYYDFSKEFDSVDIQKEYERDKKTSIGLKNLEKVFDIHRESELISGSNLAKTFHKVLKDKEYIQRMPTEKIENI
;
A
#
# COMPACT_ATOMS: atom_id res chain seq x y z
N MET A 1 -16.85 6.37 1.06
CA MET A 1 -15.41 6.07 0.98
C MET A 1 -14.60 7.16 1.64
N ILE A 2 -13.66 6.82 2.50
CA ILE A 2 -12.73 7.76 3.12
C ILE A 2 -11.51 7.91 2.21
N ILE A 3 -11.10 9.16 1.95
CA ILE A 3 -9.90 9.51 1.20
C ILE A 3 -9.06 10.39 2.11
N ARG A 4 -7.79 10.06 2.27
CA ARG A 4 -6.81 10.83 3.03
C ARG A 4 -5.57 11.07 2.18
N GLU A 5 -5.10 12.29 2.20
CA GLU A 5 -3.84 12.70 1.60
C GLU A 5 -3.07 13.48 2.66
N ASN A 6 -1.89 13.00 3.02
CA ASN A 6 -1.03 13.62 4.02
C ASN A 6 0.34 13.93 3.42
N ILE A 7 0.90 15.04 3.82
CA ILE A 7 2.27 15.43 3.51
C ILE A 7 3.08 15.33 4.79
N ILE A 8 4.20 14.62 4.73
CA ILE A 8 5.11 14.41 5.85
C ILE A 8 6.45 15.02 5.48
N ASP A 9 6.83 16.07 6.20
CA ASP A 9 8.15 16.68 6.02
C ASP A 9 9.24 15.70 6.47
N ILE A 10 10.31 15.60 5.68
CA ILE A 10 11.46 14.78 6.00
C ILE A 10 12.56 15.73 6.46
N GLU A 11 13.10 15.49 7.68
CA GLU A 11 14.34 16.13 8.08
C GLU A 11 15.44 15.78 7.05
N GLU A 12 16.28 16.76 6.69
CA GLU A 12 17.35 16.59 5.72
C GLU A 12 18.30 15.44 6.14
N GLN A 13 17.91 14.23 5.81
CA GLN A 13 18.85 13.12 5.71
C GLN A 13 19.39 13.13 4.28
N GLU A 14 20.65 12.76 4.14
CA GLU A 14 21.28 12.64 2.83
C GLU A 14 20.47 11.64 1.98
N LEU A 15 19.60 12.18 1.13
CA LEU A 15 18.85 11.42 0.12
C LEU A 15 19.77 10.96 -1.02
N SER A 16 21.00 10.60 -0.67
CA SER A 16 21.98 9.99 -1.57
C SER A 16 21.68 8.50 -1.81
N ASP A 17 20.76 7.93 -1.00
CA ASP A 17 20.46 6.52 -1.06
C ASP A 17 19.64 6.22 -2.30
N ILE A 18 20.13 5.30 -3.10
CA ILE A 18 19.45 4.73 -4.26
C ILE A 18 19.03 3.30 -3.94
N LEU A 19 17.88 2.90 -4.47
CA LEU A 19 17.48 1.50 -4.42
C LEU A 19 18.26 0.74 -5.48
N GLU A 20 19.20 -0.09 -5.04
CA GLU A 20 19.98 -0.96 -5.92
C GLU A 20 19.41 -2.37 -5.98
N ARG A 21 19.25 -2.87 -7.19
CA ARG A 21 18.87 -4.27 -7.43
C ARG A 21 19.58 -4.76 -8.68
N GLU A 22 20.53 -5.67 -8.52
CA GLU A 22 21.38 -6.14 -9.62
C GLU A 22 22.05 -4.94 -10.34
N ASP A 23 21.78 -4.75 -11.63
CA ASP A 23 22.28 -3.63 -12.43
C ASP A 23 21.30 -2.42 -12.48
N LEU A 24 20.20 -2.46 -11.71
CA LEU A 24 19.19 -1.41 -11.69
C LEU A 24 19.42 -0.48 -10.48
N HIS A 25 19.38 0.81 -10.76
CA HIS A 25 19.54 1.87 -9.77
C HIS A 25 18.34 2.81 -9.87
N TYR A 26 17.58 2.93 -8.79
CA TYR A 26 16.41 3.79 -8.74
C TYR A 26 16.57 4.84 -7.66
N LYS A 27 16.27 6.08 -8.01
CA LYS A 27 16.27 7.19 -7.07
C LYS A 27 14.98 7.20 -6.24
N PRO A 28 14.99 7.82 -5.03
CA PRO A 28 13.79 7.92 -4.19
C PRO A 28 12.57 8.49 -4.91
N GLU A 29 12.75 9.50 -5.76
CA GLU A 29 11.69 10.11 -6.55
C GLU A 29 11.08 9.19 -7.61
N GLU A 30 11.70 8.06 -7.92
CA GLU A 30 11.19 7.07 -8.88
C GLU A 30 10.36 5.96 -8.23
N LEU A 31 10.29 5.93 -6.89
CA LEU A 31 9.67 4.86 -6.12
C LEU A 31 8.22 5.18 -5.76
N ILE A 32 7.40 4.13 -5.68
CA ILE A 32 6.08 4.12 -5.06
C ILE A 32 6.11 3.03 -3.98
N PHE A 33 5.98 3.40 -2.72
CA PHE A 33 5.72 2.44 -1.65
C PHE A 33 4.23 2.13 -1.63
N PHE A 34 3.87 0.86 -1.59
CA PHE A 34 2.49 0.40 -1.77
C PHE A 34 2.16 -0.76 -0.86
N ASP A 35 0.96 -0.72 -0.29
CA ASP A 35 0.40 -1.77 0.56
C ASP A 35 -1.13 -1.82 0.44
N LEU A 36 -1.72 -2.99 0.68
CA LEU A 36 -3.16 -3.22 0.69
C LEU A 36 -3.63 -3.93 1.95
N GLU A 37 -4.70 -3.42 2.54
CA GLU A 37 -5.51 -4.20 3.46
C GLU A 37 -6.74 -4.75 2.72
N HIS A 38 -6.95 -6.05 2.78
CA HIS A 38 -7.97 -6.70 1.96
C HIS A 38 -8.72 -7.80 2.70
N TYR A 39 -9.90 -8.15 2.19
CA TYR A 39 -10.69 -9.26 2.69
C TYR A 39 -10.81 -10.37 1.66
N VAL A 40 -10.36 -11.57 2.05
CA VAL A 40 -10.46 -12.80 1.26
C VAL A 40 -11.30 -13.82 1.99
N TYR A 41 -12.29 -14.37 1.29
CA TYR A 41 -13.06 -15.55 1.72
C TYR A 41 -13.29 -16.44 0.50
N LYS A 42 -12.59 -17.58 0.43
CA LYS A 42 -12.46 -18.47 -0.75
C LYS A 42 -11.83 -17.79 -1.97
N LYS A 43 -12.25 -16.56 -2.26
CA LYS A 43 -11.73 -15.66 -3.32
C LYS A 43 -11.69 -14.24 -2.78
N PRO A 44 -10.87 -13.35 -3.32
CA PRO A 44 -10.86 -11.94 -2.94
C PRO A 44 -12.25 -11.30 -3.02
N LYS A 45 -12.63 -10.57 -1.98
CA LYS A 45 -13.93 -9.90 -1.86
C LYS A 45 -13.83 -8.40 -2.11
N CYS A 46 -12.86 -7.75 -1.48
CA CYS A 46 -12.57 -6.33 -1.65
C CYS A 46 -11.13 -6.01 -1.26
N VAL A 47 -10.63 -4.90 -1.79
CA VAL A 47 -9.63 -4.07 -1.14
C VAL A 47 -10.37 -3.26 -0.09
N GLY A 48 -9.90 -3.31 1.14
CA GLY A 48 -10.46 -2.57 2.26
C GLY A 48 -9.78 -1.22 2.43
N VAL A 49 -8.44 -1.23 2.39
CA VAL A 49 -7.60 -0.02 2.34
C VAL A 49 -6.62 -0.15 1.20
N PHE A 50 -6.44 0.91 0.46
CA PHE A 50 -5.33 1.16 -0.44
C PHE A 50 -4.43 2.18 0.22
N GLY A 51 -3.14 1.90 0.35
CA GLY A 51 -2.12 2.78 0.88
C GLY A 51 -0.97 2.93 -0.11
N ALA A 52 -0.54 4.16 -0.35
CA ALA A 52 0.66 4.44 -1.13
C ALA A 52 1.40 5.65 -0.59
N CYS A 53 2.73 5.64 -0.74
CA CYS A 53 3.58 6.73 -0.35
C CYS A 53 4.61 6.97 -1.45
N VAL A 54 4.87 8.24 -1.77
CA VAL A 54 5.89 8.67 -2.72
C VAL A 54 6.70 9.82 -2.16
N PHE A 55 7.98 9.87 -2.51
CA PHE A 55 8.83 11.01 -2.23
C PHE A 55 8.69 12.07 -3.33
N ASP A 56 8.52 13.32 -2.92
CA ASP A 56 8.58 14.50 -3.78
C ASP A 56 9.96 15.16 -3.64
N GLU A 57 10.75 15.14 -4.72
CA GLU A 57 12.11 15.71 -4.72
C GLU A 57 12.08 17.23 -4.61
N LYS A 58 11.06 17.90 -5.16
CA LYS A 58 10.98 19.35 -5.19
C LYS A 58 10.72 19.92 -3.81
N ASP A 59 9.73 19.36 -3.10
CA ASP A 59 9.29 19.85 -1.81
C ASP A 59 9.95 19.10 -0.64
N LYS A 60 10.78 18.07 -0.93
CA LYS A 60 11.54 17.27 0.05
C LYS A 60 10.64 16.64 1.12
N ASN A 61 9.51 16.10 0.73
CA ASN A 61 8.54 15.50 1.63
C ASN A 61 7.97 14.17 1.09
N LEU A 62 7.25 13.47 1.93
CA LEU A 62 6.51 12.26 1.56
C LEU A 62 5.04 12.60 1.36
N HIS A 63 4.49 12.20 0.23
CA HIS A 63 3.07 12.24 -0.05
C HIS A 63 2.45 10.87 0.22
N VAL A 64 1.60 10.79 1.23
CA VAL A 64 0.87 9.58 1.62
C VAL A 64 -0.57 9.70 1.14
N THR A 65 -1.00 8.71 0.35
CA THR A 65 -2.38 8.62 -0.15
C THR A 65 -3.02 7.36 0.40
N GLN A 66 -4.19 7.48 0.98
CA GLN A 66 -4.97 6.36 1.50
C GLN A 66 -6.43 6.45 1.05
N TYR A 67 -6.99 5.32 0.63
CA TYR A 67 -8.40 5.14 0.34
C TYR A 67 -8.93 4.02 1.21
N MET A 68 -10.08 4.19 1.86
CA MET A 68 -10.74 3.15 2.65
C MET A 68 -12.21 3.06 2.30
N ILE A 69 -12.71 1.84 2.08
CA ILE A 69 -14.14 1.61 1.85
C ILE A 69 -14.95 1.78 3.13
N GLU A 70 -16.11 2.43 3.03
CA GLU A 70 -17.10 2.53 4.10
C GLU A 70 -18.26 1.56 3.92
N GLY A 71 -18.40 0.99 2.72
CA GLY A 71 -19.47 0.05 2.41
C GLY A 71 -19.24 -0.71 1.11
N LYS A 72 -20.20 -1.60 0.82
CA LYS A 72 -20.15 -2.45 -0.37
C LYS A 72 -20.13 -1.65 -1.69
N ASN A 73 -20.70 -0.46 -1.70
CA ASN A 73 -20.78 0.39 -2.90
C ASN A 73 -19.39 0.88 -3.32
N ASP A 74 -18.47 1.05 -2.36
CA ASP A 74 -17.13 1.56 -2.62
C ASP A 74 -16.15 0.53 -3.19
N VAL A 75 -16.57 -0.75 -3.26
CA VAL A 75 -15.66 -1.85 -3.64
C VAL A 75 -15.09 -1.69 -5.05
N VAL A 76 -15.85 -1.13 -5.98
CA VAL A 76 -15.38 -0.88 -7.34
C VAL A 76 -14.67 0.47 -7.42
N ASP A 77 -15.18 1.46 -6.70
CA ASP A 77 -14.64 2.81 -6.73
C ASP A 77 -13.20 2.88 -6.21
N ILE A 78 -12.88 2.14 -5.13
CA ILE A 78 -11.50 2.07 -4.63
C ILE A 78 -10.53 1.47 -5.66
N LEU A 79 -10.98 0.49 -6.44
CA LEU A 79 -10.17 -0.10 -7.51
C LEU A 79 -9.94 0.88 -8.67
N VAL A 80 -10.97 1.64 -9.03
CA VAL A 80 -10.87 2.68 -10.06
C VAL A 80 -9.92 3.78 -9.60
N LEU A 81 -9.99 4.20 -8.35
CA LEU A 81 -9.08 5.19 -7.77
C LEU A 81 -7.64 4.66 -7.70
N ALA A 82 -7.44 3.41 -7.27
CA ALA A 82 -6.13 2.78 -7.27
C ALA A 82 -5.50 2.76 -8.67
N LYS A 83 -6.28 2.38 -9.71
CA LYS A 83 -5.81 2.43 -11.09
C LYS A 83 -5.44 3.86 -11.51
N LYS A 84 -6.30 4.85 -11.23
CA LYS A 84 -6.02 6.26 -11.54
C LYS A 84 -4.76 6.75 -10.85
N TYR A 85 -4.56 6.37 -9.58
CA TYR A 85 -3.35 6.69 -8.84
C TYR A 85 -2.09 6.19 -9.56
N PHE A 86 -2.04 4.91 -9.93
CA PHE A 86 -0.88 4.35 -10.61
C PHE A 86 -0.64 4.96 -12.00
N ILE A 87 -1.69 5.25 -12.76
CA ILE A 87 -1.56 5.96 -14.03
C ILE A 87 -0.92 7.34 -13.80
N ASN A 88 -1.45 8.10 -12.85
CA ASN A 88 -0.91 9.41 -12.49
C ASN A 88 0.56 9.33 -12.04
N MET A 89 0.91 8.36 -11.22
CA MET A 89 2.29 8.14 -10.77
C MET A 89 3.24 7.83 -11.93
N LYS A 90 2.78 7.03 -12.90
CA LYS A 90 3.55 6.75 -14.12
C LYS A 90 3.82 8.02 -14.95
N GLU A 91 2.79 8.85 -15.11
CA GLU A 91 2.89 10.14 -15.82
C GLU A 91 3.85 11.11 -15.12
N HIS A 92 3.99 11.00 -13.78
CA HIS A 92 4.95 11.76 -12.97
C HIS A 92 6.33 11.11 -12.83
N GLY A 93 6.65 10.15 -13.69
CA GLY A 93 8.00 9.58 -13.80
C GLY A 93 8.33 8.51 -12.75
N LYS A 94 7.36 8.03 -11.98
CA LYS A 94 7.57 6.88 -11.09
C LYS A 94 7.80 5.62 -11.92
N LYS A 95 8.74 4.78 -11.49
CA LYS A 95 9.19 3.60 -12.25
C LYS A 95 9.03 2.28 -11.50
N VAL A 96 9.10 2.31 -10.18
CA VAL A 96 9.17 1.11 -9.35
C VAL A 96 8.11 1.12 -8.28
N ILE A 97 7.41 -0.01 -8.11
CA ILE A 97 6.56 -0.26 -6.96
C ILE A 97 7.36 -1.08 -5.93
N VAL A 98 7.52 -0.51 -4.74
CA VAL A 98 8.18 -1.12 -3.59
C VAL A 98 7.11 -1.64 -2.63
N THR A 99 7.23 -2.91 -2.26
CA THR A 99 6.30 -3.58 -1.33
C THR A 99 7.07 -4.32 -0.24
N PHE A 100 6.36 -4.70 0.82
CA PHE A 100 6.83 -5.69 1.78
C PHE A 100 5.92 -6.92 1.73
N SER A 101 6.42 -8.05 1.22
CA SER A 101 5.62 -9.28 1.01
C SER A 101 4.41 -9.08 0.07
N GLY A 102 4.54 -8.21 -0.92
CA GLY A 102 3.45 -7.71 -1.78
C GLY A 102 2.88 -8.68 -2.79
N ASN A 103 3.36 -9.93 -2.88
CA ASN A 103 2.80 -10.92 -3.81
C ASN A 103 1.30 -11.13 -3.61
N ASN A 104 0.84 -11.08 -2.36
CA ASN A 104 -0.57 -11.26 -2.01
C ASN A 104 -1.40 -10.06 -2.47
N ASP A 105 -0.88 -8.85 -2.33
CA ASP A 105 -1.53 -7.61 -2.71
C ASP A 105 -1.76 -7.54 -4.22
N PHE A 106 -0.71 -7.83 -5.01
CA PHE A 106 -0.84 -7.93 -6.46
C PHE A 106 -1.80 -9.04 -6.89
N THR A 107 -1.80 -10.19 -6.22
CA THR A 107 -2.73 -11.28 -6.50
C THR A 107 -4.17 -10.84 -6.26
N VAL A 108 -4.44 -10.16 -5.15
CA VAL A 108 -5.77 -9.70 -4.77
C VAL A 108 -6.26 -8.59 -5.71
N ILE A 109 -5.45 -7.55 -5.93
CA ILE A 109 -5.86 -6.43 -6.77
C ILE A 109 -6.07 -6.85 -8.22
N ASN A 110 -5.19 -7.67 -8.79
CA ASN A 110 -5.33 -8.19 -10.15
C ASN A 110 -6.57 -9.07 -10.30
N TYR A 111 -6.86 -9.94 -9.30
CA TYR A 111 -8.09 -10.72 -9.30
C TYR A 111 -9.33 -9.83 -9.32
N LEU A 112 -9.35 -8.78 -8.50
CA LEU A 112 -10.49 -7.85 -8.40
C LEU A 112 -10.59 -6.97 -9.66
N PHE A 113 -9.49 -6.51 -10.23
CA PHE A 113 -9.48 -5.80 -11.50
C PHE A 113 -10.13 -6.65 -12.60
N ASN A 114 -9.68 -7.91 -12.76
CA ASN A 114 -10.27 -8.83 -13.74
C ASN A 114 -11.76 -9.08 -13.48
N LYS A 115 -12.15 -9.28 -12.22
CA LYS A 115 -13.54 -9.52 -11.83
C LYS A 115 -14.47 -8.37 -12.21
N TYR A 116 -14.00 -7.13 -12.13
CA TYR A 116 -14.79 -5.93 -12.40
C TYR A 116 -14.51 -5.30 -13.76
N GLY A 117 -13.76 -5.98 -14.64
CA GLY A 117 -13.46 -5.51 -16.00
C GLY A 117 -12.55 -4.29 -16.03
N ILE A 118 -11.70 -4.11 -15.02
CA ILE A 118 -10.71 -3.04 -14.96
C ILE A 118 -9.40 -3.58 -15.56
N TYR A 119 -9.02 -3.04 -16.72
CA TYR A 119 -7.80 -3.45 -17.41
C TYR A 119 -6.62 -2.61 -16.92
N TYR A 120 -5.66 -3.27 -16.27
CA TYR A 120 -4.39 -2.69 -15.87
C TYR A 120 -3.37 -3.79 -15.63
N ASP A 121 -2.16 -3.64 -16.14
CA ASP A 121 -1.09 -4.62 -16.02
C ASP A 121 0.13 -3.95 -15.38
N PHE A 122 0.27 -4.16 -14.06
CA PHE A 122 1.37 -3.58 -13.29
C PHE A 122 2.74 -3.95 -13.84
N SER A 123 2.92 -5.18 -14.33
CA SER A 123 4.20 -5.68 -14.82
C SER A 123 4.68 -5.04 -16.12
N LYS A 124 3.77 -4.41 -16.88
CA LYS A 124 4.11 -3.62 -18.05
C LYS A 124 4.42 -2.17 -17.73
N GLU A 125 3.88 -1.67 -16.64
CA GLU A 125 3.96 -0.27 -16.29
C GLU A 125 5.09 0.03 -15.31
N PHE A 126 5.40 -0.89 -14.40
CA PHE A 126 6.36 -0.68 -13.32
C PHE A 126 7.25 -1.91 -13.14
N ASP A 127 8.49 -1.65 -12.75
CA ASP A 127 9.29 -2.64 -12.08
C ASP A 127 8.75 -2.85 -10.65
N SER A 128 9.06 -3.99 -10.03
CA SER A 128 8.62 -4.26 -8.66
C SER A 128 9.77 -4.76 -7.80
N VAL A 129 9.86 -4.22 -6.59
CA VAL A 129 10.81 -4.66 -5.57
C VAL A 129 10.05 -5.05 -4.32
N ASP A 130 10.27 -6.26 -3.83
CA ASP A 130 9.72 -6.75 -2.57
C ASP A 130 10.85 -6.77 -1.52
N ILE A 131 10.80 -5.84 -0.58
CA ILE A 131 11.84 -5.64 0.44
C ILE A 131 12.07 -6.91 1.27
N GLN A 132 11.02 -7.69 1.57
CA GLN A 132 11.18 -8.95 2.29
C GLN A 132 12.04 -9.94 1.50
N LYS A 133 11.80 -10.07 0.19
CA LYS A 133 12.57 -10.98 -0.67
C LYS A 133 14.01 -10.52 -0.84
N GLU A 134 14.24 -9.21 -0.97
CA GLU A 134 15.59 -8.65 -1.04
C GLU A 134 16.37 -8.94 0.27
N TYR A 135 15.73 -8.71 1.43
CA TYR A 135 16.32 -9.06 2.72
C TYR A 135 16.61 -10.57 2.85
N GLU A 136 15.65 -11.42 2.46
CA GLU A 136 15.84 -12.89 2.47
C GLU A 136 16.98 -13.34 1.55
N ARG A 137 17.14 -12.70 0.41
CA ARG A 137 18.24 -12.99 -0.54
C ARG A 137 19.60 -12.62 0.06
N ASP A 138 19.71 -11.46 0.71
CA ASP A 138 20.94 -10.97 1.31
C ASP A 138 21.29 -11.74 2.61
N LYS A 139 20.37 -11.83 3.55
CA LYS A 139 20.61 -12.37 4.90
C LYS A 139 20.38 -13.88 5.01
N LYS A 140 19.83 -14.54 3.95
CA LYS A 140 19.49 -15.97 3.92
C LYS A 140 18.51 -16.39 5.04
N THR A 141 17.70 -15.45 5.52
CA THR A 141 16.70 -15.66 6.57
C THR A 141 15.47 -14.81 6.31
N SER A 142 14.29 -15.35 6.60
CA SER A 142 13.05 -14.60 6.48
C SER A 142 12.84 -13.65 7.66
N ILE A 143 12.23 -12.50 7.38
CA ILE A 143 11.91 -11.50 8.38
C ILE A 143 10.50 -10.96 8.16
N GLY A 144 9.74 -10.75 9.24
CA GLY A 144 8.48 -10.01 9.18
C GLY A 144 8.70 -8.51 9.36
N LEU A 145 7.78 -7.68 8.83
CA LEU A 145 7.91 -6.22 8.82
C LEU A 145 8.22 -5.63 10.20
N LYS A 146 7.50 -6.05 11.25
CA LYS A 146 7.76 -5.60 12.63
C LYS A 146 9.18 -5.88 13.16
N ASN A 147 9.82 -6.93 12.66
CA ASN A 147 11.19 -7.24 13.04
C ASN A 147 12.18 -6.49 12.16
N LEU A 148 11.86 -6.27 10.89
CA LEU A 148 12.66 -5.44 10.01
C LEU A 148 12.70 -4.00 10.52
N GLU A 149 11.58 -3.44 10.94
CA GLU A 149 11.51 -2.12 11.57
C GLU A 149 12.45 -1.98 12.76
N LYS A 150 12.50 -3.00 13.64
CA LYS A 150 13.43 -3.01 14.78
C LYS A 150 14.90 -3.03 14.35
N VAL A 151 15.23 -3.70 13.24
CA VAL A 151 16.60 -3.72 12.70
C VAL A 151 17.04 -2.31 12.28
N PHE A 152 16.09 -1.48 11.87
CA PHE A 152 16.33 -0.09 11.45
C PHE A 152 15.93 0.95 12.50
N ASP A 153 15.72 0.53 13.77
CA ASP A 153 15.31 1.39 14.88
C ASP A 153 14.04 2.22 14.59
N ILE A 154 13.16 1.70 13.73
CA ILE A 154 11.87 2.33 13.41
C ILE A 154 10.87 1.99 14.52
N HIS A 155 10.45 3.01 15.26
CA HIS A 155 9.47 2.88 16.32
C HIS A 155 8.09 3.32 15.83
N ARG A 156 7.08 2.50 16.13
CA ARG A 156 5.67 2.85 15.82
C ARG A 156 5.07 3.62 16.98
N GLU A 157 4.36 4.68 16.67
CA GLU A 157 3.65 5.50 17.68
C GLU A 157 2.33 4.87 18.15
N SER A 158 1.75 3.96 17.37
CA SER A 158 0.46 3.32 17.67
C SER A 158 0.49 1.81 17.52
N GLU A 159 -0.39 1.12 18.25
CA GLU A 159 -0.65 -0.30 18.03
C GLU A 159 -1.41 -0.51 16.71
N LEU A 160 -0.81 -1.28 15.83
CA LEU A 160 -1.49 -1.67 14.58
C LEU A 160 -2.56 -2.72 14.83
N ILE A 161 -3.68 -2.55 14.15
CA ILE A 161 -4.67 -3.60 14.02
C ILE A 161 -4.07 -4.73 13.18
N SER A 162 -4.15 -5.97 13.67
CA SER A 162 -3.64 -7.11 12.89
C SER A 162 -4.45 -7.31 11.61
N GLY A 163 -3.83 -7.77 10.53
CA GLY A 163 -4.49 -8.05 9.25
C GLY A 163 -5.71 -8.99 9.38
N SER A 164 -5.68 -9.95 10.34
CA SER A 164 -6.84 -10.81 10.62
C SER A 164 -8.02 -10.02 11.23
N ASN A 165 -7.75 -9.00 12.03
CA ASN A 165 -8.80 -8.12 12.59
C ASN A 165 -9.32 -7.15 11.53
N LEU A 166 -8.45 -6.65 10.64
CA LEU A 166 -8.84 -5.85 9.48
C LEU A 166 -9.75 -6.65 8.54
N ALA A 167 -9.39 -7.89 8.22
CA ALA A 167 -10.25 -8.76 7.42
C ALA A 167 -11.64 -8.96 8.02
N LYS A 168 -11.75 -9.14 9.36
CA LYS A 168 -13.06 -9.21 10.07
C LYS A 168 -13.80 -7.87 9.99
N THR A 169 -13.10 -6.75 10.08
CA THR A 169 -13.68 -5.42 9.95
C THR A 169 -14.29 -5.25 8.56
N PHE A 170 -13.54 -5.53 7.50
CA PHE A 170 -14.06 -5.40 6.13
C PHE A 170 -15.15 -6.42 5.79
N HIS A 171 -15.15 -7.60 6.40
CA HIS A 171 -16.31 -8.50 6.32
C HIS A 171 -17.59 -7.85 6.86
N LYS A 172 -17.51 -7.11 7.96
CA LYS A 172 -18.65 -6.38 8.54
C LYS A 172 -19.05 -5.19 7.67
N VAL A 173 -18.09 -4.42 7.19
CA VAL A 173 -18.28 -3.29 6.26
C VAL A 173 -19.08 -3.71 5.02
N LEU A 174 -18.79 -4.88 4.46
CA LEU A 174 -19.52 -5.38 3.29
C LEU A 174 -20.96 -5.79 3.60
N LYS A 175 -21.29 -6.10 4.85
CA LYS A 175 -22.62 -6.55 5.28
C LYS A 175 -23.49 -5.44 5.82
N ASP A 176 -22.90 -4.46 6.43
CA ASP A 176 -23.57 -3.39 7.17
C ASP A 176 -23.11 -2.02 6.66
N LYS A 177 -24.02 -1.31 6.00
CA LYS A 177 -23.73 -0.01 5.36
C LYS A 177 -23.36 1.10 6.35
N GLU A 178 -23.78 0.97 7.61
CA GLU A 178 -23.54 1.98 8.65
C GLU A 178 -22.43 1.58 9.61
N TYR A 179 -21.72 0.46 9.34
CA TYR A 179 -20.76 -0.09 10.28
C TYR A 179 -19.61 0.89 10.57
N ILE A 180 -19.05 1.53 9.55
CA ILE A 180 -18.00 2.54 9.71
C ILE A 180 -18.52 3.79 10.43
N GLN A 181 -19.73 4.26 10.10
CA GLN A 181 -20.33 5.46 10.73
C GLN A 181 -20.54 5.30 12.24
N ARG A 182 -20.71 4.06 12.72
CA ARG A 182 -20.86 3.73 14.15
C ARG A 182 -19.52 3.41 14.83
N MET A 183 -18.43 3.40 14.08
CA MET A 183 -17.10 3.13 14.62
C MET A 183 -16.51 4.40 15.24
N PRO A 184 -15.86 4.32 16.42
CA PRO A 184 -15.13 5.45 16.98
C PRO A 184 -14.06 5.97 16.00
N THR A 185 -13.91 7.29 15.93
CA THR A 185 -12.95 7.96 15.02
C THR A 185 -11.53 7.44 15.21
N GLU A 186 -11.06 7.34 16.45
CA GLU A 186 -9.76 6.78 16.80
C GLU A 186 -9.53 5.38 16.20
N LYS A 187 -10.58 4.55 16.17
CA LYS A 187 -10.49 3.20 15.60
C LYS A 187 -10.42 3.23 14.07
N ILE A 188 -11.04 4.22 13.43
CA ILE A 188 -10.95 4.43 11.99
C ILE A 188 -9.56 4.95 11.62
N GLU A 189 -8.96 5.78 12.48
CA GLU A 189 -7.61 6.31 12.30
C GLU A 189 -6.52 5.24 12.40
N ASN A 190 -6.77 4.20 13.18
CA ASN A 190 -5.87 3.06 13.36
C ASN A 190 -6.03 1.95 12.29
N ILE A 191 -6.97 2.10 11.36
CA ILE A 191 -7.12 1.23 10.19
C ILE A 191 -6.24 1.72 9.07
#